data_c78fe694a8e246df5dbabfc355b619ae
#
_entry.id   c78fe694a8e246df5dbabfc355b619ae
#
_cell.length_a   1.000
_cell.length_b   1.000
_cell.length_c   1.000
_cell.angle_alpha   90.00
_cell.angle_beta   90.00
_cell.angle_gamma   90.00
#
_symmetry.space_group_name_H-M   'P 1'
#
loop_
_entity.id
_entity.type
_entity.pdbx_description
1 polymer ?
#
loop_
_entity_poly.entity_id
_entity_poly.type
_entity_poly.pdbx_seq_one_letter_code
_entity_poly.pdbx_strand_id
1 'polypeptide(L)'
;MAFYNNSFDSYQLFLNTEPFAYKAEINLFSAGVFAGRIVFHADGDTSISNQEFQPGGTTYKVPMLAYPLSRIGEIMDFLRYEKPLFISLDTVSNRAYLATKEREAVGEQEGV
;
A
#
# COMPACT_ATOMS: atom_id res chain seq x y z
N MET A 1 -1.92 19.88 -5.04
CA MET A 1 -2.26 19.23 -3.77
C MET A 1 -3.29 18.14 -4.00
N ALA A 2 -3.06 16.96 -3.47
CA ALA A 2 -4.00 15.86 -3.59
C ALA A 2 -4.03 15.03 -2.32
N PHE A 3 -5.21 14.53 -2.00
CA PHE A 3 -5.43 13.63 -0.88
C PHE A 3 -6.14 12.39 -1.38
N TYR A 4 -5.56 11.23 -1.10
CA TYR A 4 -6.12 9.94 -1.49
C TYR A 4 -6.56 9.17 -0.26
N ASN A 5 -7.70 8.50 -0.38
CA ASN A 5 -8.25 7.69 0.70
C ASN A 5 -9.10 6.60 0.05
N ASN A 6 -8.43 5.58 -0.45
CA ASN A 6 -9.05 4.55 -1.28
C ASN A 6 -9.21 3.25 -0.52
N SER A 7 -10.43 2.72 -0.51
CA SER A 7 -10.69 1.37 0.00
C SER A 7 -10.20 0.34 -1.00
N PHE A 8 -9.79 -0.83 -0.51
CA PHE A 8 -9.41 -1.94 -1.38
C PHE A 8 -9.85 -3.26 -0.74
N ASP A 9 -10.01 -4.27 -1.57
CA ASP A 9 -10.52 -5.59 -1.14
C ASP A 9 -9.68 -6.76 -1.64
N SER A 10 -8.69 -6.51 -2.51
CA SER A 10 -7.82 -7.56 -3.02
C SER A 10 -6.44 -7.00 -3.34
N TYR A 11 -5.47 -7.89 -3.43
CA TYR A 11 -4.10 -7.49 -3.71
C TYR A 11 -3.36 -8.55 -4.50
N GLN A 12 -2.27 -8.13 -5.14
CA GLN A 12 -1.37 -9.02 -5.87
C GLN A 12 0.06 -8.65 -5.52
N LEU A 13 0.84 -9.64 -5.10
CA LEU A 13 2.24 -9.45 -4.67
C LEU A 13 3.19 -9.84 -5.81
N PHE A 14 4.18 -8.99 -6.03
CA PHE A 14 5.30 -9.26 -6.94
C PHE A 14 6.60 -9.21 -6.17
N LEU A 15 7.41 -10.26 -6.30
CA LEU A 15 8.77 -10.28 -5.77
C LEU A 15 9.71 -10.08 -6.96
N ASN A 16 10.40 -8.96 -6.95
CA ASN A 16 11.19 -8.53 -8.11
C ASN A 16 12.64 -8.97 -8.01
N THR A 17 13.25 -9.18 -9.16
CA THR A 17 14.69 -9.42 -9.28
C THR A 17 15.34 -8.17 -9.87
N GLU A 18 16.67 -8.16 -9.92
CA GLU A 18 17.37 -7.12 -10.64
C GLU A 18 16.90 -7.12 -12.11
N PRO A 19 16.79 -5.96 -12.79
CA PRO A 19 17.28 -4.63 -12.35
C PRO A 19 16.20 -3.71 -11.74
N PHE A 20 15.12 -4.24 -11.20
CA PHE A 20 14.04 -3.41 -10.67
C PHE A 20 14.52 -2.60 -9.46
N ALA A 21 14.06 -1.34 -9.38
CA ALA A 21 14.37 -0.46 -8.25
C ALA A 21 13.69 -0.94 -6.96
N TYR A 22 12.51 -1.54 -7.08
CA TYR A 22 11.77 -2.05 -5.93
C TYR A 22 12.05 -3.53 -5.75
N LYS A 23 12.32 -3.93 -4.51
CA LYS A 23 12.57 -5.34 -4.18
C LYS A 23 11.30 -6.17 -4.22
N ALA A 24 10.17 -5.54 -3.91
CA ALA A 24 8.86 -6.16 -4.01
C ALA A 24 7.82 -5.05 -4.24
N GLU A 25 6.66 -5.43 -4.74
CA GLU A 25 5.55 -4.49 -4.87
C GLU A 25 4.22 -5.22 -4.72
N ILE A 26 3.24 -4.50 -4.20
CA ILE A 26 1.88 -5.01 -4.02
C ILE A 26 0.94 -4.04 -4.71
N ASN A 27 0.14 -4.55 -5.63
CA ASN A 27 -0.92 -3.78 -6.26
C ASN A 27 -2.22 -4.05 -5.52
N LEU A 28 -2.96 -2.99 -5.22
CA LEU A 28 -4.21 -3.05 -4.46
C LEU A 28 -5.38 -2.73 -5.37
N PHE A 29 -6.46 -3.48 -5.23
CA PHE A 29 -7.63 -3.36 -6.10
C PHE A 29 -8.91 -3.24 -5.28
N SER A 30 -9.87 -2.48 -5.81
CA SER A 30 -11.23 -2.39 -5.28
C SER A 30 -12.18 -2.78 -6.40
N ALA A 31 -12.88 -3.90 -6.23
CA ALA A 31 -13.77 -4.46 -7.24
C ALA A 31 -13.08 -4.55 -8.62
N GLY A 32 -11.81 -4.95 -8.63
CA GLY A 32 -11.03 -5.09 -9.86
C GLY A 32 -10.41 -3.82 -10.40
N VAL A 33 -10.65 -2.68 -9.76
CA VAL A 33 -10.10 -1.39 -10.16
C VAL A 33 -8.87 -1.09 -9.30
N PHE A 34 -7.79 -0.62 -9.94
CA PHE A 34 -6.53 -0.32 -9.26
C PHE A 34 -6.78 0.80 -8.24
N ALA A 35 -6.47 0.53 -6.96
CA ALA A 35 -6.75 1.46 -5.86
C ALA A 35 -5.49 2.03 -5.22
N GLY A 36 -4.36 1.34 -5.32
CA GLY A 36 -3.12 1.80 -4.72
C GLY A 36 -1.98 0.82 -4.98
N ARG A 37 -0.79 1.23 -4.60
CA ARG A 37 0.40 0.40 -4.72
C ARG A 37 1.27 0.56 -3.48
N ILE A 38 1.87 -0.52 -3.04
CA ILE A 38 2.90 -0.53 -2.00
C ILE A 38 4.17 -1.03 -2.65
N VAL A 39 5.28 -0.29 -2.46
CA VAL A 39 6.58 -0.72 -2.97
C VAL A 39 7.53 -0.90 -1.80
N PHE A 40 8.44 -1.84 -1.93
CA PHE A 40 9.44 -2.16 -0.90
C PHE A 40 10.83 -1.91 -1.47
N HIS A 41 11.58 -1.06 -0.79
CA HIS A 41 12.94 -0.71 -1.18
C HIS A 41 13.94 -1.36 -0.22
N ALA A 42 15.20 -1.38 -0.62
CA ALA A 42 16.25 -1.88 0.26
C ALA A 42 16.26 -1.08 1.55
N ASP A 43 16.51 -1.75 2.67
CA ASP A 43 16.60 -1.07 3.97
C ASP A 43 17.72 -0.02 3.90
N GLY A 44 17.41 1.17 4.38
CA GLY A 44 18.37 2.28 4.33
C GLY A 44 18.35 3.09 3.04
N ASP A 45 17.64 2.66 2.01
CA ASP A 45 17.51 3.43 0.77
C ASP A 45 16.50 4.54 1.00
N THR A 46 16.93 5.80 0.85
CA THR A 46 16.08 6.97 1.05
C THR A 46 15.66 7.63 -0.26
N SER A 47 15.99 7.02 -1.40
CA SER A 47 15.68 7.61 -2.71
C SER A 47 14.23 7.37 -3.14
N ILE A 48 13.53 6.44 -2.51
CA ILE A 48 12.15 6.07 -2.85
C ILE A 48 11.24 6.57 -1.75
N SER A 49 10.19 7.31 -2.13
CA SER A 49 9.26 7.92 -1.18
C SER A 49 7.82 7.67 -1.59
N ASN A 50 6.90 7.97 -0.68
CA ASN A 50 5.47 7.96 -0.98
C ASN A 50 5.19 8.95 -2.08
N GLN A 51 4.35 8.57 -3.04
CA GLN A 51 4.02 9.44 -4.17
C GLN A 51 2.75 8.99 -4.87
N GLU A 52 2.28 9.81 -5.79
CA GLU A 52 1.19 9.44 -6.67
C GLU A 52 1.72 8.48 -7.74
N PHE A 53 0.87 7.56 -8.16
CA PHE A 53 1.18 6.60 -9.22
C PHE A 53 0.01 6.53 -10.19
N GLN A 54 0.30 6.62 -11.48
CA GLN A 54 -0.71 6.46 -12.52
C GLN A 54 -0.57 5.06 -13.12
N PRO A 55 -1.54 4.16 -12.90
CA PRO A 55 -1.49 2.83 -13.50
C PRO A 55 -1.50 2.91 -15.02
N GLY A 56 -0.79 1.99 -15.66
CA GLY A 56 -0.72 1.96 -17.13
C GLY A 56 -2.10 1.83 -17.76
N GLY A 57 -2.35 2.61 -18.79
CA GLY A 57 -3.62 2.59 -19.51
C GLY A 57 -4.76 3.33 -18.83
N THR A 58 -4.48 4.06 -17.75
CA THR A 58 -5.53 4.80 -17.03
C THR A 58 -5.31 6.31 -17.13
N THR A 59 -6.36 7.06 -16.74
CA THR A 59 -6.30 8.52 -16.68
C THR A 59 -6.34 9.03 -15.24
N TYR A 60 -6.37 8.13 -14.26
CA TYR A 60 -6.42 8.49 -12.85
C TYR A 60 -5.13 8.08 -12.14
N LYS A 61 -4.90 8.67 -10.97
CA LYS A 61 -3.76 8.36 -10.13
C LYS A 61 -4.22 7.73 -8.82
N VAL A 62 -3.33 6.93 -8.23
CA VAL A 62 -3.57 6.26 -6.96
C VAL A 62 -2.37 6.52 -6.03
N PRO A 63 -2.54 6.34 -4.72
CA PRO A 63 -1.41 6.46 -3.80
C PRO A 63 -0.43 5.29 -3.97
N MET A 64 0.86 5.60 -3.86
CA MET A 64 1.92 4.61 -3.80
C MET A 64 2.72 4.84 -2.53
N LEU A 65 2.73 3.86 -1.65
CA LEU A 65 3.43 3.93 -0.37
C LEU A 65 4.75 3.17 -0.45
N ALA A 66 5.80 3.75 0.12
CA ALA A 66 7.13 3.14 0.13
C ALA A 66 7.49 2.70 1.54
N TYR A 67 7.85 1.44 1.68
CA TYR A 67 8.28 0.84 2.94
C TYR A 67 9.62 0.16 2.77
N PRO A 68 10.45 0.09 3.81
CA PRO A 68 11.65 -0.74 3.76
C PRO A 68 11.27 -2.22 3.70
N LEU A 69 12.08 -3.01 3.01
CA LEU A 69 11.79 -4.43 2.79
C LEU A 69 11.62 -5.20 4.09
N SER A 70 12.28 -4.78 5.16
CA SER A 70 12.16 -5.43 6.46
C SER A 70 10.73 -5.44 7.02
N ARG A 71 9.85 -4.58 6.51
CA ARG A 71 8.46 -4.51 6.97
C ARG A 71 7.48 -5.34 6.15
N ILE A 72 7.98 -6.11 5.17
CA ILE A 72 7.08 -6.84 4.27
C ILE A 72 6.19 -7.86 5.01
N GLY A 73 6.74 -8.55 6.01
CA GLY A 73 5.97 -9.53 6.78
C GLY A 73 4.81 -8.89 7.53
N GLU A 74 5.06 -7.75 8.16
CA GLU A 74 4.05 -6.98 8.87
C GLU A 74 2.92 -6.52 7.93
N ILE A 75 3.30 -6.01 6.76
CA ILE A 75 2.34 -5.55 5.77
C ILE A 75 1.50 -6.71 5.25
N MET A 76 2.13 -7.85 4.95
CA MET A 76 1.40 -9.03 4.47
C MET A 76 0.40 -9.55 5.50
N ASP A 77 0.78 -9.57 6.77
CA ASP A 77 -0.14 -9.97 7.84
C ASP A 77 -1.33 -9.03 7.94
N PHE A 78 -1.07 -7.74 7.85
CA PHE A 78 -2.13 -6.73 7.86
C PHE A 78 -3.13 -6.95 6.72
N LEU A 79 -2.62 -7.19 5.51
CA LEU A 79 -3.47 -7.40 4.33
C LEU A 79 -4.30 -8.69 4.43
N ARG A 80 -3.80 -9.71 5.12
CA ARG A 80 -4.48 -11.01 5.23
C ARG A 80 -5.57 -11.03 6.29
N TYR A 81 -5.36 -10.32 7.39
CA TYR A 81 -6.18 -10.52 8.58
C TYR A 81 -7.08 -9.36 8.93
N GLU A 82 -6.88 -8.21 8.33
CA GLU A 82 -7.67 -7.01 8.63
C GLU A 82 -8.64 -6.69 7.50
N LYS A 83 -9.88 -6.29 7.84
CA LYS A 83 -10.92 -5.89 6.88
C LYS A 83 -11.93 -4.99 7.56
N PRO A 84 -12.53 -4.06 6.84
CA PRO A 84 -12.13 -3.53 5.52
C PRO A 84 -10.92 -2.62 5.63
N LEU A 85 -10.18 -2.47 4.54
CA LEU A 85 -8.92 -1.74 4.53
C LEU A 85 -8.98 -0.54 3.57
N PHE A 86 -8.13 0.44 3.87
CA PHE A 86 -7.91 1.54 2.92
C PHE A 86 -6.47 2.01 2.95
N ILE A 87 -6.08 2.69 1.86
CA ILE A 87 -4.76 3.27 1.68
C ILE A 87 -4.92 4.78 1.53
N SER A 88 -4.08 5.54 2.21
CA SER A 88 -4.21 6.98 2.29
C SER A 88 -2.88 7.66 2.00
N LEU A 89 -2.92 8.79 1.28
CA LEU A 89 -1.75 9.61 0.98
C LEU A 89 -2.17 11.06 0.88
N ASP A 90 -1.45 11.93 1.60
CA ASP A 90 -1.53 13.38 1.48
C ASP A 90 -0.25 13.84 0.77
N THR A 91 -0.38 14.33 -0.46
CA THR A 91 0.79 14.69 -1.27
C THR A 91 1.49 15.95 -0.79
N VAL A 92 0.83 16.79 0.00
CA VAL A 92 1.45 18.01 0.53
C VAL A 92 2.40 17.67 1.67
N SER A 93 1.93 16.90 2.66
CA SER A 93 2.76 16.51 3.80
C SER A 93 3.57 15.26 3.54
N ASN A 94 3.26 14.54 2.47
CA ASN A 94 3.79 13.22 2.14
C ASN A 94 3.47 12.17 3.21
N ARG A 95 2.44 12.40 3.98
CA ARG A 95 1.99 11.51 5.02
C ARG A 95 1.09 10.43 4.42
N ALA A 96 1.37 9.17 4.75
CA ALA A 96 0.65 8.06 4.15
C ALA A 96 0.53 6.90 5.12
N TYR A 97 -0.51 6.09 4.94
CA TYR A 97 -0.71 4.92 5.80
C TYR A 97 -1.69 3.93 5.20
N LEU A 98 -1.62 2.71 5.72
CA LEU A 98 -2.64 1.68 5.55
C LEU A 98 -3.41 1.63 6.86
N ALA A 99 -4.73 1.46 6.78
CA ALA A 99 -5.54 1.43 7.99
C ALA A 99 -6.78 0.57 7.80
N THR A 100 -7.37 0.15 8.93
CA THR A 100 -8.69 -0.43 8.92
C THR A 100 -9.70 0.69 8.71
N LYS A 101 -10.78 0.40 7.97
CA LYS A 101 -11.77 1.42 7.64
C LYS A 101 -12.60 1.81 8.85
N GLU A 102 -12.85 0.87 9.75
CA GLU A 102 -13.66 1.11 10.94
C GLU A 102 -12.84 0.86 12.19
N ARG A 103 -13.26 1.50 13.28
CA ARG A 103 -12.62 1.27 14.57
C ARG A 103 -12.98 -0.11 15.09
N GLU A 104 -12.02 -0.77 15.72
CA GLU A 104 -12.18 -2.09 16.29
C GLU A 104 -12.10 -2.01 17.80
N ALA A 105 -12.80 -2.91 18.49
CA ALA A 105 -12.73 -2.99 19.94
C ALA A 105 -11.36 -3.51 20.36
N VAL A 106 -10.81 -2.92 21.41
CA VAL A 106 -9.54 -3.40 21.98
C VAL A 106 -9.75 -4.77 22.58
N GLY A 107 -8.84 -5.70 22.27
CA GLY A 107 -8.90 -7.06 22.77
C GLY A 107 -9.58 -8.05 21.86
N GLU A 108 -10.13 -7.63 20.72
CA GLU A 108 -10.62 -8.55 19.71
C GLU A 108 -9.47 -9.31 19.09
N GLN A 109 -9.72 -10.57 18.75
CA GLN A 109 -8.74 -11.41 18.09
C GLN A 109 -9.10 -11.53 16.62
N GLU A 110 -8.50 -10.70 15.81
CA GLU A 110 -8.72 -10.71 14.38
C GLU A 110 -8.16 -11.99 13.76
N GLY A 111 -8.90 -12.54 12.79
CA GLY A 111 -8.45 -13.71 12.06
C GLY A 111 -8.57 -15.02 12.82
N VAL A 112 -9.22 -15.01 13.95
CA VAL A 112 -9.44 -16.20 14.77
C VAL A 112 -10.80 -16.79 14.48
#